data_ec2a99114a81f32f597d2fdfc3563423
#
_entry.id   ec2a99114a81f32f597d2fdfc3563423
#
_cell.length_a   1.000
_cell.length_b   1.000
_cell.length_c   1.000
_cell.angle_alpha   90.00
_cell.angle_beta   90.00
_cell.angle_gamma   90.00
#
_symmetry.space_group_name_H-M   'P 1'
#
loop_
_entity.id
_entity.type
_entity.pdbx_description
1 polymer ?
#
loop_
_entity_poly.entity_id
_entity_poly.type
_entity_poly.pdbx_seq_one_letter_code
_entity_poly.pdbx_strand_id
1 'polypeptide(L)'
;FICFLVALWSACSAFSAEEPMALSTPAVARLINAAEKSVKDSRGWADDLLDVLKLHNLPASKEDICAAIAIIDQESSFVADPAVAGLGKISEAALRAKMDKVPVLGRVALHFLEVTPSPADNYLARIRSARTERDLDLVYRAMVADAGKQTGLGLVINSGLLNRQIDGRNEIDTIGSMQVSVDFALEVAKRRR
;
A
#
# COMPACT_ATOMS: atom_id res chain seq x y z
N PHE A 1 -25.82 -15.73 -72.51
CA PHE A 1 -25.71 -16.52 -71.32
C PHE A 1 -25.40 -15.58 -70.19
N ILE A 2 -26.39 -15.31 -69.40
CA ILE A 2 -26.36 -14.35 -68.28
C ILE A 2 -25.92 -15.10 -67.05
N CYS A 3 -24.73 -14.81 -66.52
CA CYS A 3 -24.27 -15.27 -65.23
C CYS A 3 -24.79 -14.38 -64.14
N PHE A 4 -25.72 -14.87 -63.36
CA PHE A 4 -26.18 -14.23 -62.12
C PHE A 4 -25.11 -14.42 -61.01
N LEU A 5 -24.38 -13.39 -60.70
CA LEU A 5 -23.54 -13.35 -59.51
C LEU A 5 -24.40 -12.92 -58.33
N VAL A 6 -24.83 -13.87 -57.53
CA VAL A 6 -25.45 -13.65 -56.24
C VAL A 6 -24.36 -13.29 -55.27
N ALA A 7 -24.23 -12.02 -54.94
CA ALA A 7 -23.39 -11.53 -53.84
C ALA A 7 -24.04 -11.90 -52.51
N LEU A 8 -23.59 -12.98 -51.91
CA LEU A 8 -23.83 -13.28 -50.50
C LEU A 8 -23.01 -12.32 -49.64
N TRP A 9 -23.61 -11.18 -49.36
CA TRP A 9 -23.07 -10.34 -48.28
C TRP A 9 -23.45 -10.97 -46.94
N SER A 10 -22.52 -11.75 -46.42
CA SER A 10 -22.54 -12.18 -45.03
C SER A 10 -22.60 -10.93 -44.15
N ALA A 11 -23.75 -10.68 -43.57
CA ALA A 11 -23.86 -9.79 -42.43
C ALA A 11 -23.05 -10.41 -41.28
N CYS A 12 -21.81 -10.01 -41.20
CA CYS A 12 -21.03 -10.17 -39.95
C CYS A 12 -21.76 -9.30 -38.93
N SER A 13 -22.68 -9.90 -38.22
CA SER A 13 -23.26 -9.30 -37.02
C SER A 13 -22.07 -9.02 -36.09
N ALA A 14 -21.67 -7.75 -35.97
CA ALA A 14 -20.79 -7.28 -34.95
C ALA A 14 -21.44 -7.70 -33.62
N PHE A 15 -20.94 -8.75 -33.05
CA PHE A 15 -21.20 -9.08 -31.66
C PHE A 15 -20.55 -7.94 -30.88
N SER A 16 -21.32 -6.89 -30.60
CA SER A 16 -20.94 -5.89 -29.61
C SER A 16 -20.80 -6.67 -28.32
N ALA A 17 -19.57 -6.96 -27.94
CA ALA A 17 -19.30 -7.36 -26.57
C ALA A 17 -19.88 -6.24 -25.72
N GLU A 18 -20.98 -6.52 -25.05
CA GLU A 18 -21.58 -5.62 -24.07
C GLU A 18 -20.48 -5.31 -23.06
N GLU A 19 -20.00 -4.07 -23.05
CA GLU A 19 -19.02 -3.61 -22.06
C GLU A 19 -19.58 -4.01 -20.70
N PRO A 20 -18.84 -4.77 -19.87
CA PRO A 20 -19.33 -5.22 -18.58
C PRO A 20 -19.73 -4.02 -17.77
N MET A 21 -21.03 -3.92 -17.48
CA MET A 21 -21.61 -2.78 -16.76
C MET A 21 -20.89 -2.63 -15.42
N ALA A 22 -20.19 -1.50 -15.23
CA ALA A 22 -19.45 -1.22 -14.03
C ALA A 22 -20.37 -1.31 -12.80
N LEU A 23 -19.92 -2.02 -11.78
CA LEU A 23 -20.66 -2.18 -10.54
C LEU A 23 -20.75 -0.83 -9.80
N SER A 24 -21.93 -0.58 -9.21
CA SER A 24 -22.11 0.59 -8.34
C SER A 24 -21.57 0.33 -6.93
N THR A 25 -21.19 1.38 -6.18
CA THR A 25 -20.78 1.29 -4.78
C THR A 25 -21.71 0.41 -3.92
N PRO A 26 -23.05 0.55 -3.95
CA PRO A 26 -23.92 -0.31 -3.17
C PRO A 26 -23.87 -1.79 -3.58
N ALA A 27 -23.60 -2.07 -4.86
CA ALA A 27 -23.46 -3.45 -5.33
C ALA A 27 -22.15 -4.07 -4.81
N VAL A 28 -21.04 -3.33 -4.90
CA VAL A 28 -19.74 -3.75 -4.37
C VAL A 28 -19.80 -3.94 -2.85
N ALA A 29 -20.40 -3.00 -2.11
CA ALA A 29 -20.56 -3.12 -0.65
C ALA A 29 -21.34 -4.38 -0.24
N ARG A 30 -22.36 -4.78 -1.03
CA ARG A 30 -23.07 -6.05 -0.78
C ARG A 30 -22.18 -7.27 -1.00
N LEU A 31 -21.30 -7.24 -2.03
CA LEU A 31 -20.34 -8.33 -2.27
C LEU A 31 -19.34 -8.44 -1.11
N ILE A 32 -18.82 -7.32 -0.63
CA ILE A 32 -17.94 -7.27 0.53
C ILE A 32 -18.61 -7.87 1.76
N ASN A 33 -19.83 -7.45 2.10
CA ASN A 33 -20.58 -7.99 3.23
C ASN A 33 -20.97 -9.48 3.06
N ALA A 34 -21.03 -9.97 1.84
CA ALA A 34 -21.26 -11.39 1.57
C ALA A 34 -20.00 -12.23 1.79
N ALA A 35 -18.82 -11.67 1.50
CA ALA A 35 -17.52 -12.29 1.74
C ALA A 35 -17.16 -12.26 3.23
N GLU A 36 -17.19 -11.09 3.86
CA GLU A 36 -16.85 -10.91 5.27
C GLU A 36 -17.91 -10.05 5.99
N LYS A 37 -18.63 -10.67 6.91
CA LYS A 37 -19.76 -10.04 7.64
C LYS A 37 -19.33 -9.05 8.73
N SER A 38 -18.08 -9.15 9.18
CA SER A 38 -17.55 -8.31 10.27
C SER A 38 -17.01 -6.96 9.79
N VAL A 39 -17.02 -6.68 8.47
CA VAL A 39 -16.54 -5.43 7.91
C VAL A 39 -17.35 -4.25 8.42
N LYS A 40 -16.68 -3.32 9.11
CA LYS A 40 -17.36 -2.18 9.75
C LYS A 40 -17.82 -1.12 8.75
N ASP A 41 -17.08 -0.93 7.65
CA ASP A 41 -17.32 0.09 6.63
C ASP A 41 -17.21 -0.49 5.21
N SER A 42 -18.09 -1.40 4.88
CA SER A 42 -18.14 -2.02 3.55
C SER A 42 -18.40 -1.01 2.42
N ARG A 43 -19.03 0.14 2.74
CA ARG A 43 -19.27 1.18 1.75
C ARG A 43 -18.01 1.98 1.45
N GLY A 44 -17.25 2.39 2.47
CA GLY A 44 -15.96 3.05 2.30
C GLY A 44 -14.99 2.16 1.51
N TRP A 45 -14.89 0.88 1.84
CA TRP A 45 -14.10 -0.08 1.08
C TRP A 45 -14.54 -0.19 -0.39
N ALA A 46 -15.85 -0.15 -0.65
CA ALA A 46 -16.38 -0.19 -2.01
C ALA A 46 -16.04 1.08 -2.80
N ASP A 47 -16.16 2.25 -2.17
CA ASP A 47 -15.79 3.54 -2.77
C ASP A 47 -14.29 3.57 -3.09
N ASP A 48 -13.43 3.22 -2.13
CA ASP A 48 -11.97 3.18 -2.31
C ASP A 48 -11.57 2.22 -3.46
N LEU A 49 -12.17 1.03 -3.51
CA LEU A 49 -11.88 0.05 -4.56
C LEU A 49 -12.27 0.58 -5.95
N LEU A 50 -13.45 1.17 -6.07
CA LEU A 50 -13.92 1.75 -7.34
C LEU A 50 -13.07 2.97 -7.76
N ASP A 51 -12.68 3.82 -6.80
CA ASP A 51 -11.83 4.98 -7.07
C ASP A 51 -10.43 4.56 -7.54
N VAL A 52 -9.84 3.52 -6.95
CA VAL A 52 -8.55 2.97 -7.39
C VAL A 52 -8.65 2.40 -8.81
N LEU A 53 -9.68 1.61 -9.11
CA LEU A 53 -9.89 1.08 -10.45
C LEU A 53 -10.05 2.21 -11.47
N LYS A 54 -10.84 3.23 -11.16
CA LYS A 54 -11.04 4.41 -12.00
C LYS A 54 -9.75 5.21 -12.20
N LEU A 55 -8.98 5.43 -11.14
CA LEU A 55 -7.70 6.16 -11.19
C LEU A 55 -6.71 5.48 -12.16
N HIS A 56 -6.73 4.16 -12.22
CA HIS A 56 -5.85 3.36 -13.06
C HIS A 56 -6.47 2.95 -14.40
N ASN A 57 -7.64 3.49 -14.76
CA ASN A 57 -8.38 3.13 -15.97
C ASN A 57 -8.62 1.61 -16.11
N LEU A 58 -8.89 0.94 -14.99
CA LEU A 58 -9.20 -0.49 -14.96
C LEU A 58 -10.72 -0.68 -14.99
N PRO A 59 -11.21 -1.72 -15.67
CA PRO A 59 -12.63 -2.01 -15.68
C PRO A 59 -13.10 -2.42 -14.27
N ALA A 60 -14.25 -1.91 -13.85
CA ALA A 60 -14.92 -2.33 -12.63
C ALA A 60 -15.86 -3.51 -12.93
N SER A 61 -15.31 -4.56 -13.57
CA SER A 61 -16.07 -5.77 -13.86
C SER A 61 -16.39 -6.53 -12.57
N LYS A 62 -17.42 -7.36 -12.59
CA LYS A 62 -17.77 -8.18 -11.43
C LYS A 62 -16.64 -9.14 -11.07
N GLU A 63 -15.97 -9.70 -12.06
CA GLU A 63 -14.86 -10.62 -11.92
C GLU A 63 -13.68 -9.98 -11.22
N ASP A 64 -13.24 -8.79 -11.66
CA ASP A 64 -12.11 -8.06 -11.08
C ASP A 64 -12.42 -7.63 -9.65
N ILE A 65 -13.64 -7.13 -9.41
CA ILE A 65 -14.10 -6.74 -8.07
C ILE A 65 -14.14 -7.94 -7.13
N CYS A 66 -14.69 -9.08 -7.56
CA CYS A 66 -14.71 -10.27 -6.73
C CYS A 66 -13.32 -10.82 -6.45
N ALA A 67 -12.39 -10.76 -7.41
CA ALA A 67 -11.00 -11.15 -7.21
C ALA A 67 -10.31 -10.24 -6.18
N ALA A 68 -10.48 -8.93 -6.29
CA ALA A 68 -9.94 -7.98 -5.33
C ALA A 68 -10.51 -8.19 -3.91
N ILE A 69 -11.83 -8.38 -3.79
CA ILE A 69 -12.50 -8.67 -2.52
C ILE A 69 -11.92 -9.95 -1.88
N ALA A 70 -11.75 -11.02 -2.65
CA ALA A 70 -11.22 -12.28 -2.16
C ALA A 70 -9.77 -12.14 -1.64
N ILE A 71 -8.93 -11.36 -2.32
CA ILE A 71 -7.56 -11.09 -1.89
C ILE A 71 -7.56 -10.27 -0.59
N ILE A 72 -8.33 -9.17 -0.53
CA ILE A 72 -8.39 -8.33 0.67
C ILE A 72 -8.92 -9.11 1.88
N ASP A 73 -9.93 -9.94 1.66
CA ASP A 73 -10.49 -10.79 2.73
C ASP A 73 -9.44 -11.78 3.25
N GLN A 74 -8.75 -12.47 2.37
CA GLN A 74 -7.72 -13.44 2.71
C GLN A 74 -6.52 -12.82 3.43
N GLU A 75 -6.06 -11.64 3.00
CA GLU A 75 -4.84 -11.01 3.52
C GLU A 75 -5.08 -10.25 4.84
N SER A 76 -6.24 -9.64 5.01
CA SER A 76 -6.50 -8.75 6.15
C SER A 76 -7.90 -8.82 6.74
N SER A 77 -8.82 -9.58 6.15
CA SER A 77 -10.24 -9.54 6.50
C SER A 77 -10.79 -8.09 6.56
N PHE A 78 -10.41 -7.28 5.57
CA PHE A 78 -10.78 -5.86 5.48
C PHE A 78 -10.29 -5.00 6.64
N VAL A 79 -9.15 -5.34 7.24
CA VAL A 79 -8.44 -4.46 8.18
C VAL A 79 -7.44 -3.61 7.41
N ALA A 80 -7.64 -2.29 7.41
CA ALA A 80 -6.81 -1.37 6.62
C ALA A 80 -5.34 -1.30 7.09
N ASP A 81 -5.09 -1.55 8.37
CA ASP A 81 -3.77 -1.53 8.99
C ASP A 81 -3.64 -2.74 9.94
N PRO A 82 -3.38 -3.94 9.38
CA PRO A 82 -3.36 -5.17 10.15
C PRO A 82 -2.16 -5.22 11.10
N ALA A 83 -2.39 -5.72 12.31
CA ALA A 83 -1.34 -5.91 13.28
C ALA A 83 -0.47 -7.13 12.92
N VAL A 84 0.85 -6.94 12.98
CA VAL A 84 1.84 -8.00 12.74
C VAL A 84 2.35 -8.51 14.09
N ALA A 85 2.22 -9.79 14.33
CA ALA A 85 2.62 -10.39 15.60
C ALA A 85 4.14 -10.25 15.83
N GLY A 86 4.52 -9.61 16.94
CA GLY A 86 5.93 -9.44 17.32
C GLY A 86 6.71 -8.41 16.51
N LEU A 87 6.05 -7.63 15.65
CA LEU A 87 6.66 -6.66 14.74
C LEU A 87 7.71 -5.78 15.45
N GLY A 88 7.37 -5.16 16.57
CA GLY A 88 8.27 -4.26 17.28
C GLY A 88 9.57 -4.95 17.75
N LYS A 89 9.47 -6.20 18.20
CA LYS A 89 10.65 -6.99 18.61
C LYS A 89 11.52 -7.37 17.40
N ILE A 90 10.89 -7.78 16.32
CA ILE A 90 11.56 -8.15 15.07
C ILE A 90 12.30 -6.93 14.51
N SER A 91 11.63 -5.78 14.45
CA SER A 91 12.20 -4.53 13.96
C SER A 91 13.35 -4.02 14.81
N GLU A 92 13.23 -4.08 16.14
CA GLU A 92 14.33 -3.73 17.04
C GLU A 92 15.54 -4.65 16.83
N ALA A 93 15.33 -5.97 16.73
CA ALA A 93 16.41 -6.91 16.50
C ALA A 93 17.12 -6.68 15.15
N ALA A 94 16.36 -6.43 14.08
CA ALA A 94 16.90 -6.11 12.76
C ALA A 94 17.71 -4.80 12.79
N LEU A 95 17.20 -3.77 13.46
CA LEU A 95 17.88 -2.49 13.64
C LEU A 95 19.22 -2.67 14.36
N ARG A 96 19.24 -3.37 15.51
CA ARG A 96 20.47 -3.64 16.25
C ARG A 96 21.48 -4.40 15.39
N ALA A 97 21.06 -5.46 14.70
CA ALA A 97 21.93 -6.22 13.81
C ALA A 97 22.54 -5.38 12.68
N LYS A 98 21.84 -4.33 12.20
CA LYS A 98 22.40 -3.36 11.25
C LYS A 98 23.42 -2.43 11.89
N MET A 99 23.11 -1.91 13.07
CA MET A 99 24.03 -1.02 13.82
C MET A 99 25.32 -1.74 14.21
N ASP A 100 25.27 -3.03 14.51
CA ASP A 100 26.45 -3.85 14.85
C ASP A 100 27.43 -3.99 13.67
N LYS A 101 26.96 -3.85 12.42
CA LYS A 101 27.82 -3.87 11.22
C LYS A 101 28.70 -2.62 11.08
N VAL A 102 28.38 -1.53 11.79
CA VAL A 102 29.12 -0.26 11.80
C VAL A 102 29.40 0.18 13.25
N PRO A 103 30.35 -0.45 13.96
CA PRO A 103 30.39 -0.44 15.42
C PRO A 103 30.46 0.96 16.07
N VAL A 104 31.17 1.91 15.47
CA VAL A 104 31.28 3.28 16.02
C VAL A 104 30.02 4.09 15.75
N LEU A 105 29.63 4.18 14.47
CA LEU A 105 28.43 4.94 14.06
C LEU A 105 27.16 4.28 14.56
N GLY A 106 27.11 2.95 14.61
CA GLY A 106 25.97 2.20 15.12
C GLY A 106 25.69 2.47 16.59
N ARG A 107 26.74 2.57 17.45
CA ARG A 107 26.56 2.95 18.85
C ARG A 107 26.04 4.38 19.01
N VAL A 108 26.54 5.33 18.21
CA VAL A 108 26.05 6.71 18.21
C VAL A 108 24.59 6.75 17.78
N ALA A 109 24.23 6.03 16.71
CA ALA A 109 22.86 5.95 16.23
C ALA A 109 21.92 5.29 17.25
N LEU A 110 22.32 4.18 17.88
CA LEU A 110 21.54 3.55 18.94
C LEU A 110 21.33 4.47 20.13
N HIS A 111 22.38 5.17 20.57
CA HIS A 111 22.27 6.15 21.65
C HIS A 111 21.29 7.27 21.28
N PHE A 112 21.35 7.80 20.04
CA PHE A 112 20.37 8.77 19.56
C PHE A 112 18.93 8.24 19.68
N LEU A 113 18.68 7.00 19.27
CA LEU A 113 17.35 6.38 19.34
C LEU A 113 16.88 6.15 20.78
N GLU A 114 17.80 5.96 21.73
CA GLU A 114 17.50 5.73 23.15
C GLU A 114 17.20 7.03 23.92
N VAL A 115 17.63 8.19 23.42
CA VAL A 115 17.47 9.47 24.13
C VAL A 115 16.57 10.47 23.40
N THR A 116 16.22 10.23 22.14
CA THR A 116 15.46 11.16 21.31
C THR A 116 14.02 10.67 21.07
N PRO A 117 13.01 11.52 21.11
CA PRO A 117 13.02 12.95 21.48
C PRO A 117 13.26 13.21 22.97
N SER A 118 13.04 12.23 23.82
CA SER A 118 13.39 12.26 25.24
C SER A 118 13.67 10.85 25.77
N PRO A 119 14.41 10.70 26.89
CA PRO A 119 14.66 9.37 27.49
C PRO A 119 13.38 8.62 27.89
N ALA A 120 12.33 9.33 28.27
CA ALA A 120 11.06 8.74 28.68
C ALA A 120 10.16 8.34 27.49
N ASP A 121 10.35 8.99 26.34
CA ASP A 121 9.61 8.71 25.10
C ASP A 121 10.60 8.74 23.94
N ASN A 122 11.31 7.65 23.73
CA ASN A 122 12.39 7.55 22.75
C ASN A 122 12.01 6.65 21.56
N TYR A 123 12.73 6.83 20.45
CA TYR A 123 12.44 6.11 19.21
C TYR A 123 12.57 4.59 19.35
N LEU A 124 13.53 4.12 20.13
CA LEU A 124 13.70 2.68 20.34
C LEU A 124 12.50 2.06 21.07
N ALA A 125 11.96 2.77 22.08
CA ALA A 125 10.74 2.36 22.76
C ALA A 125 9.53 2.35 21.84
N ARG A 126 9.41 3.38 20.98
CA ARG A 126 8.34 3.46 19.97
C ARG A 126 8.42 2.32 18.96
N ILE A 127 9.63 2.00 18.43
CA ILE A 127 9.85 0.85 17.55
C ILE A 127 9.42 -0.44 18.24
N ARG A 128 9.86 -0.66 19.49
CA ARG A 128 9.52 -1.86 20.27
C ARG A 128 8.02 -2.02 20.51
N SER A 129 7.29 -0.93 20.65
CA SER A 129 5.84 -0.92 20.86
C SER A 129 5.00 -0.98 19.58
N ALA A 130 5.63 -0.84 18.42
CA ALA A 130 4.95 -0.88 17.13
C ALA A 130 4.21 -2.21 16.92
N ARG A 131 2.98 -2.13 16.45
CA ARG A 131 2.13 -3.27 16.16
C ARG A 131 1.82 -3.42 14.67
N THR A 132 1.84 -2.30 13.95
CA THR A 132 1.54 -2.25 12.53
C THR A 132 2.71 -1.64 11.77
N GLU A 133 2.79 -1.90 10.48
CA GLU A 133 3.81 -1.28 9.63
C GLU A 133 3.65 0.24 9.58
N ARG A 134 2.42 0.73 9.66
CA ARG A 134 2.13 2.15 9.78
C ARG A 134 2.75 2.77 11.04
N ASP A 135 2.72 2.05 12.18
CA ASP A 135 3.39 2.52 13.39
C ASP A 135 4.88 2.73 13.15
N LEU A 136 5.54 1.77 12.48
CA LEU A 136 6.96 1.87 12.14
C LEU A 136 7.25 3.00 11.17
N ASP A 137 6.42 3.19 10.14
CA ASP A 137 6.56 4.29 9.18
C ASP A 137 6.47 5.65 9.88
N LEU A 138 5.51 5.83 10.79
CA LEU A 138 5.37 7.05 11.58
C LEU A 138 6.60 7.32 12.46
N VAL A 139 7.15 6.28 13.10
CA VAL A 139 8.37 6.38 13.90
C VAL A 139 9.56 6.76 13.01
N TYR A 140 9.71 6.12 11.84
CA TYR A 140 10.77 6.42 10.90
C TYR A 140 10.72 7.89 10.42
N ARG A 141 9.55 8.37 10.01
CA ARG A 141 9.37 9.76 9.56
C ARG A 141 9.67 10.77 10.67
N ALA A 142 9.22 10.51 11.90
CA ALA A 142 9.53 11.36 13.03
C ALA A 142 11.03 11.40 13.35
N MET A 143 11.69 10.23 13.31
CA MET A 143 13.15 10.10 13.53
C MET A 143 13.94 10.89 12.49
N VAL A 144 13.59 10.78 11.21
CA VAL A 144 14.25 11.53 10.13
C VAL A 144 14.03 13.04 10.30
N ALA A 145 12.82 13.47 10.66
CA ALA A 145 12.52 14.87 10.88
C ALA A 145 13.34 15.46 12.03
N ASP A 146 13.49 14.73 13.14
CA ASP A 146 14.27 15.21 14.29
C ASP A 146 15.78 15.17 14.02
N ALA A 147 16.29 14.16 13.34
CA ALA A 147 17.68 14.15 12.90
C ALA A 147 18.00 15.34 11.98
N GLY A 148 17.07 15.69 11.11
CA GLY A 148 17.19 16.86 10.24
C GLY A 148 17.22 18.19 10.99
N LYS A 149 16.42 18.33 12.05
CA LYS A 149 16.43 19.54 12.90
C LYS A 149 17.78 19.69 13.63
N GLN A 150 18.31 18.60 14.18
CA GLN A 150 19.58 18.61 14.90
C GLN A 150 20.80 18.91 14.00
N THR A 151 20.75 18.52 12.75
CA THR A 151 21.82 18.78 11.76
C THR A 151 21.68 20.12 11.03
N GLY A 152 20.64 20.90 11.30
CA GLY A 152 20.34 22.13 10.56
C GLY A 152 19.79 21.91 9.14
N LEU A 153 19.62 20.66 8.73
CA LEU A 153 19.11 20.27 7.40
C LEU A 153 17.57 20.18 7.34
N GLY A 154 16.88 20.56 8.40
CA GLY A 154 15.43 20.42 8.53
C GLY A 154 14.62 21.11 7.42
N LEU A 155 15.11 22.24 6.88
CA LEU A 155 14.49 22.90 5.73
C LEU A 155 14.63 22.09 4.43
N VAL A 156 15.72 21.34 4.30
CA VAL A 156 16.01 20.51 3.11
C VAL A 156 15.22 19.20 3.19
N ILE A 157 15.04 18.64 4.39
CA ILE A 157 14.27 17.41 4.62
C ILE A 157 12.78 17.63 4.36
N ASN A 158 12.24 18.80 4.65
CA ASN A 158 10.85 19.16 4.35
C ASN A 158 10.60 19.55 2.88
N SER A 159 11.65 19.66 2.06
CA SER A 159 11.48 19.86 0.62
C SER A 159 11.09 18.55 -0.07
N GLY A 160 10.05 18.58 -0.89
CA GLY A 160 9.52 17.38 -1.58
C GLY A 160 10.53 16.59 -2.43
N LEU A 161 11.74 17.12 -2.64
CA LEU A 161 12.87 16.44 -3.29
C LEU A 161 13.50 15.36 -2.41
N LEU A 162 13.55 15.56 -1.08
CA LEU A 162 14.11 14.59 -0.14
C LEU A 162 13.10 13.55 0.32
N ASN A 163 11.81 13.85 0.29
CA ASN A 163 10.78 12.85 0.61
C ASN A 163 10.91 11.60 -0.26
N ARG A 164 11.23 11.74 -1.55
CA ARG A 164 11.47 10.58 -2.44
C ARG A 164 12.70 9.76 -2.06
N GLN A 165 13.77 10.40 -1.55
CA GLN A 165 14.97 9.69 -1.10
C GLN A 165 14.78 9.04 0.27
N ILE A 166 13.95 9.65 1.13
CA ILE A 166 13.57 9.11 2.43
C ILE A 166 12.67 7.89 2.22
N ASP A 167 11.68 7.99 1.33
CA ASP A 167 10.79 6.87 1.00
C ASP A 167 11.57 5.70 0.37
N GLY A 168 12.53 5.97 -0.51
CA GLY A 168 13.39 4.93 -1.12
C GLY A 168 14.42 4.28 -0.16
N ARG A 169 14.59 4.80 1.06
CA ARG A 169 15.43 4.23 2.11
C ARG A 169 14.65 3.70 3.30
N ASN A 170 13.33 3.89 3.27
CA ASN A 170 12.46 3.28 4.26
C ASN A 170 12.40 1.77 3.97
N GLU A 171 12.77 0.97 4.95
CA GLU A 171 12.78 -0.50 4.82
C GLU A 171 11.40 -1.12 5.05
N ILE A 172 10.41 -0.30 5.34
CA ILE A 172 9.00 -0.68 5.36
C ILE A 172 8.55 -0.63 3.91
N ASP A 173 8.67 -1.75 3.23
CA ASP A 173 8.39 -1.89 1.80
C ASP A 173 6.99 -2.43 1.51
N THR A 174 6.27 -2.86 2.53
CA THR A 174 4.87 -3.29 2.44
C THR A 174 3.97 -2.34 3.20
N ILE A 175 2.78 -2.07 2.67
CA ILE A 175 1.82 -1.17 3.30
C ILE A 175 0.38 -1.55 2.94
N GLY A 176 -0.53 -1.22 3.87
CA GLY A 176 -1.96 -1.35 3.66
C GLY A 176 -2.50 -2.75 3.92
N SER A 177 -3.78 -2.92 3.62
CA SER A 177 -4.55 -4.13 3.94
C SER A 177 -4.07 -5.40 3.24
N MET A 178 -3.40 -5.28 2.10
CA MET A 178 -2.91 -6.43 1.32
C MET A 178 -1.42 -6.69 1.52
N GLN A 179 -0.72 -5.94 2.37
CA GLN A 179 0.73 -6.08 2.61
C GLN A 179 1.55 -6.13 1.31
N VAL A 180 1.13 -5.36 0.30
CA VAL A 180 1.77 -5.33 -1.01
C VAL A 180 3.03 -4.46 -0.94
N SER A 181 4.13 -4.97 -1.51
CA SER A 181 5.35 -4.17 -1.65
C SER A 181 5.08 -2.90 -2.47
N VAL A 182 5.48 -1.77 -1.91
CA VAL A 182 5.34 -0.46 -2.56
C VAL A 182 6.11 -0.41 -3.87
N ASP A 183 7.32 -0.99 -3.90
CA ASP A 183 8.15 -1.05 -5.11
C ASP A 183 7.49 -1.88 -6.20
N PHE A 184 6.91 -3.03 -5.86
CA PHE A 184 6.14 -3.85 -6.79
C PHE A 184 4.94 -3.09 -7.35
N ALA A 185 4.17 -2.43 -6.48
CA ALA A 185 3.00 -1.64 -6.91
C ALA A 185 3.39 -0.51 -7.86
N LEU A 186 4.49 0.21 -7.57
CA LEU A 186 5.03 1.28 -8.42
C LEU A 186 5.53 0.74 -9.76
N GLU A 187 6.18 -0.42 -9.78
CA GLU A 187 6.66 -1.04 -11.02
C GLU A 187 5.50 -1.44 -11.94
N VAL A 188 4.47 -2.06 -11.38
CA VAL A 188 3.25 -2.40 -12.13
C VAL A 188 2.56 -1.16 -12.67
N ALA A 189 2.45 -0.09 -11.87
CA ALA A 189 1.86 1.17 -12.32
C ALA A 189 2.67 1.84 -13.45
N LYS A 190 4.01 1.73 -13.44
CA LYS A 190 4.88 2.24 -14.52
C LYS A 190 4.71 1.46 -15.83
N ARG A 191 4.56 0.14 -15.77
CA ARG A 191 4.39 -0.71 -16.96
C ARG A 191 3.06 -0.50 -17.69
N ARG A 192 2.07 0.06 -17.01
CA ARG A 192 0.71 0.31 -17.55
C ARG A 192 0.53 1.72 -18.14
N ARG A 193 1.56 2.58 -18.05
CA ARG A 193 1.60 3.92 -18.69
C ARG A 193 2.27 3.86 -20.05
#